data_ae383951c92ca42dadce2ac720d9763f
#
_entry.id   ae383951c92ca42dadce2ac720d9763f
#
_cell.length_a   1.000
_cell.length_b   1.000
_cell.length_c   1.000
_cell.angle_alpha   90.00
_cell.angle_beta   90.00
_cell.angle_gamma   90.00
#
_symmetry.space_group_name_H-M   'P 1'
#
loop_
_entity.id
_entity.type
_entity.pdbx_description
1 polymer ?
#
loop_
_entity_poly.entity_id
_entity_poly.type
_entity_poly.pdbx_seq_one_letter_code
_entity_poly.pdbx_strand_id
1 'polypeptide(L)'
;MLDRFTSLKKAASGAALGVLFGLFSLGQTAQAANPLELNFWLSGPRYDGRVAECEKALGTITNQFWEKESTFWNSNLRITAYGQVRESAFRPWQSDNIPRRYCSAEAMISDGKVRTVHFSIAEDGGFAGFGQGVEWCVVGLDRDWAYNPRCKAARP
;
A
#
# COMPACT_ATOMS: atom_id res chain seq x y z
N MET A 1 31.85 -73.46 -3.47
CA MET A 1 32.82 -72.97 -2.45
C MET A 1 33.22 -71.57 -2.82
N LEU A 2 33.13 -70.62 -1.88
CA LEU A 2 33.54 -69.21 -1.98
C LEU A 2 32.71 -68.40 -3.01
N ASP A 3 31.76 -67.59 -2.49
CA ASP A 3 31.91 -66.16 -2.28
C ASP A 3 30.66 -65.61 -1.62
N ARG A 4 30.71 -65.48 -0.33
CA ARG A 4 29.79 -64.69 0.48
C ARG A 4 30.62 -63.85 1.43
N PHE A 5 31.11 -62.71 1.00
CA PHE A 5 31.60 -61.64 1.87
C PHE A 5 31.94 -60.41 1.03
N THR A 6 30.95 -59.63 0.66
CA THR A 6 31.15 -58.21 0.37
C THR A 6 29.80 -57.51 0.17
N SER A 7 29.06 -57.32 1.21
CA SER A 7 27.92 -56.36 1.11
C SER A 7 27.46 -55.90 2.51
N LEU A 8 28.34 -55.23 3.22
CA LEU A 8 27.98 -54.63 4.50
C LEU A 8 28.86 -53.41 4.87
N LYS A 9 29.11 -52.53 3.92
CA LYS A 9 29.83 -51.25 4.25
C LYS A 9 29.35 -50.04 3.47
N LYS A 10 28.08 -49.96 3.06
CA LYS A 10 27.56 -48.74 2.36
C LYS A 10 26.28 -48.16 2.92
N ALA A 11 25.91 -48.49 4.15
CA ALA A 11 24.67 -47.98 4.72
C ALA A 11 24.81 -46.95 5.88
N ALA A 12 26.03 -46.52 6.20
CA ALA A 12 26.25 -45.64 7.35
C ALA A 12 26.61 -44.16 7.02
N SER A 13 26.77 -43.82 5.73
CA SER A 13 27.18 -42.42 5.40
C SER A 13 26.06 -41.49 4.94
N GLY A 14 24.84 -42.00 4.77
CA GLY A 14 23.72 -41.18 4.28
C GLY A 14 22.89 -40.48 5.37
N ALA A 15 22.94 -40.93 6.61
CA ALA A 15 22.09 -40.42 7.67
C ALA A 15 22.65 -39.19 8.41
N ALA A 16 23.96 -38.97 8.34
CA ALA A 16 24.58 -37.84 9.06
C ALA A 16 24.48 -36.49 8.34
N LEU A 17 24.34 -36.48 7.02
CA LEU A 17 24.17 -35.21 6.25
C LEU A 17 22.75 -34.64 6.30
N GLY A 18 21.75 -35.49 6.49
CA GLY A 18 20.33 -35.04 6.53
C GLY A 18 19.97 -34.30 7.83
N VAL A 19 20.64 -34.60 8.92
CA VAL A 19 20.35 -33.99 10.23
C VAL A 19 20.97 -32.61 10.37
N LEU A 20 22.05 -32.31 9.67
CA LEU A 20 22.69 -30.99 9.69
C LEU A 20 21.92 -29.95 8.86
N PHE A 21 21.17 -30.35 7.83
CA PHE A 21 20.36 -29.43 7.04
C PHE A 21 19.00 -29.10 7.70
N GLY A 22 18.49 -29.96 8.56
CA GLY A 22 17.23 -29.79 9.27
C GLY A 22 17.29 -28.80 10.46
N LEU A 23 18.47 -28.50 10.98
CA LEU A 23 18.64 -27.63 12.15
C LEU A 23 18.80 -26.15 11.80
N PHE A 24 18.98 -25.79 10.53
CA PHE A 24 19.08 -24.40 10.08
C PHE A 24 17.75 -23.76 9.70
N SER A 25 16.65 -24.51 9.66
CA SER A 25 15.33 -23.99 9.31
C SER A 25 14.43 -23.60 10.49
N LEU A 26 14.93 -23.63 11.72
CA LEU A 26 14.16 -23.33 12.92
C LEU A 26 14.45 -21.92 13.50
N GLY A 27 14.50 -20.90 12.69
CA GLY A 27 14.84 -19.61 13.28
C GLY A 27 14.49 -18.36 12.51
N GLN A 28 13.75 -18.45 11.45
CA GLN A 28 13.21 -17.23 10.85
C GLN A 28 11.75 -17.06 11.30
N THR A 29 11.60 -16.49 12.49
CA THR A 29 10.37 -15.77 12.80
C THR A 29 10.27 -14.66 11.77
N ALA A 30 9.27 -14.73 10.90
CA ALA A 30 8.91 -13.60 10.06
C ALA A 30 8.63 -12.42 10.98
N GLN A 31 9.59 -11.52 11.10
CA GLN A 31 9.44 -10.31 11.86
C GLN A 31 8.67 -9.35 10.98
N ALA A 32 7.34 -9.45 11.02
CA ALA A 32 6.43 -8.62 10.26
C ALA A 32 6.32 -7.19 10.81
N ALA A 33 6.93 -6.92 11.97
CA ALA A 33 6.97 -5.60 12.57
C ALA A 33 8.39 -5.31 13.06
N ASN A 34 8.91 -4.16 12.68
CA ASN A 34 10.17 -3.66 13.20
C ASN A 34 9.94 -3.17 14.64
N PRO A 35 10.60 -3.71 15.68
CA PRO A 35 10.44 -3.22 17.04
C PRO A 35 10.91 -1.76 17.24
N LEU A 36 11.56 -1.17 16.25
CA LEU A 36 11.88 0.26 16.20
C LEU A 36 10.76 1.13 15.62
N GLU A 37 9.73 0.53 15.05
CA GLU A 37 8.52 1.25 14.71
C GLU A 37 7.76 1.53 16.01
N LEU A 38 7.69 2.80 16.38
CA LEU A 38 7.22 3.32 17.68
C LEU A 38 5.74 3.02 18.00
N ASN A 39 5.09 2.29 17.14
CA ASN A 39 3.69 1.92 17.25
C ASN A 39 3.41 0.73 18.17
N PHE A 40 4.44 0.15 18.77
CA PHE A 40 4.35 -1.08 19.57
C PHE A 40 4.29 -0.83 21.09
N TRP A 41 4.03 0.38 21.56
CA TRP A 41 4.15 0.70 22.97
C TRP A 41 2.83 0.62 23.76
N LEU A 42 2.95 0.18 25.02
CA LEU A 42 1.89 -0.02 26.02
C LEU A 42 1.03 1.22 26.33
N SER A 43 1.43 2.39 25.84
CA SER A 43 0.70 3.66 26.04
C SER A 43 -0.25 4.03 24.89
N GLY A 44 -0.48 3.13 23.95
CA GLY A 44 -1.26 3.37 22.75
C GLY A 44 -0.41 3.84 21.56
N PRO A 45 -0.93 3.72 20.34
CA PRO A 45 -0.19 4.04 19.14
C PRO A 45 0.11 5.54 19.09
N ARG A 46 1.37 5.90 19.23
CA ARG A 46 1.86 7.22 18.87
C ARG A 46 2.32 7.14 17.43
N TYR A 47 1.59 7.77 16.56
CA TYR A 47 2.01 7.94 15.20
C TYR A 47 2.91 9.18 15.10
N ASP A 48 4.17 8.95 14.80
CA ASP A 48 5.18 9.98 14.49
C ASP A 48 5.64 9.92 13.04
N GLY A 49 4.89 9.20 12.21
CA GLY A 49 5.16 9.01 10.79
C GLY A 49 4.95 10.27 9.95
N ARG A 50 5.06 10.10 8.62
CA ARG A 50 5.23 11.18 7.67
C ARG A 50 4.12 11.28 6.64
N VAL A 51 2.90 10.84 6.96
CA VAL A 51 1.76 11.03 6.04
C VAL A 51 1.53 12.51 5.82
N ALA A 52 1.68 12.95 4.58
CA ALA A 52 1.56 14.35 4.22
C ALA A 52 0.16 14.91 4.48
N GLU A 53 0.08 16.24 4.59
CA GLU A 53 -1.18 16.97 4.62
C GLU A 53 -1.92 16.85 3.28
N CYS A 54 -3.25 17.02 3.32
CA CYS A 54 -4.12 16.82 2.16
C CYS A 54 -3.68 17.61 0.93
N GLU A 55 -3.23 18.84 1.11
CA GLU A 55 -2.82 19.76 0.05
C GLU A 55 -1.63 19.23 -0.77
N LYS A 56 -0.78 18.43 -0.16
CA LYS A 56 0.41 17.89 -0.81
C LYS A 56 0.09 16.87 -1.89
N ALA A 57 -1.06 16.22 -1.81
CA ALA A 57 -1.49 15.24 -2.81
C ALA A 57 -2.10 15.87 -4.08
N LEU A 58 -2.52 17.13 -4.04
CA LEU A 58 -3.32 17.74 -5.11
C LEU A 58 -2.59 17.80 -6.45
N GLY A 59 -1.29 18.08 -6.44
CA GLY A 59 -0.48 18.07 -7.65
C GLY A 59 -0.39 16.69 -8.29
N THR A 60 -0.20 15.66 -7.48
CA THR A 60 -0.19 14.25 -7.93
C THR A 60 -1.55 13.89 -8.55
N ILE A 61 -2.65 14.24 -7.88
CA ILE A 61 -4.01 13.96 -8.36
C ILE A 61 -4.25 14.66 -9.70
N THR A 62 -3.85 15.93 -9.85
CA THR A 62 -4.00 16.69 -11.09
C THR A 62 -3.30 16.00 -12.26
N ASN A 63 -2.05 15.58 -12.06
CA ASN A 63 -1.25 14.92 -13.09
C ASN A 63 -1.82 13.55 -13.46
N GLN A 64 -2.15 12.72 -12.47
CA GLN A 64 -2.71 11.40 -12.68
C GLN A 64 -4.12 11.46 -13.32
N PHE A 65 -4.93 12.45 -12.93
CA PHE A 65 -6.23 12.68 -13.55
C PHE A 65 -6.09 13.00 -15.05
N TRP A 66 -5.18 13.92 -15.39
CA TRP A 66 -4.90 14.23 -16.78
C TRP A 66 -4.40 13.02 -17.57
N GLU A 67 -3.43 12.29 -17.01
CA GLU A 67 -2.89 11.08 -17.63
C GLU A 67 -3.99 10.04 -17.87
N LYS A 68 -4.85 9.79 -16.89
CA LYS A 68 -5.98 8.87 -16.99
C LYS A 68 -6.98 9.32 -18.06
N GLU A 69 -7.38 10.59 -18.06
CA GLU A 69 -8.34 11.13 -19.01
C GLU A 69 -7.82 11.09 -20.44
N SER A 70 -6.58 11.52 -20.67
CA SER A 70 -5.99 11.58 -22.00
C SER A 70 -5.64 10.21 -22.57
N THR A 71 -5.13 9.30 -21.73
CA THR A 71 -4.61 8.00 -22.19
C THR A 71 -5.71 6.96 -22.36
N PHE A 72 -6.61 6.86 -21.38
CA PHE A 72 -7.60 5.77 -21.37
C PHE A 72 -8.98 6.18 -21.84
N TRP A 73 -9.35 7.45 -21.67
CA TRP A 73 -10.70 7.92 -21.97
C TRP A 73 -10.77 8.81 -23.23
N ASN A 74 -9.61 9.07 -23.85
CA ASN A 74 -9.51 9.99 -25.00
C ASN A 74 -10.26 11.31 -24.72
N SER A 75 -10.09 11.83 -23.51
CA SER A 75 -10.81 12.98 -22.98
C SER A 75 -9.84 14.13 -22.69
N ASN A 76 -10.29 15.37 -22.90
CA ASN A 76 -9.50 16.56 -22.61
C ASN A 76 -9.83 17.18 -21.24
N LEU A 77 -10.56 16.44 -20.38
CA LEU A 77 -10.89 16.95 -19.06
C LEU A 77 -9.63 17.14 -18.21
N ARG A 78 -9.59 18.27 -17.49
CA ARG A 78 -8.50 18.62 -16.58
C ARG A 78 -9.06 19.18 -15.31
N ILE A 79 -8.39 18.96 -14.19
CA ILE A 79 -8.64 19.70 -12.97
C ILE A 79 -7.93 21.04 -13.09
N THR A 80 -8.65 22.14 -12.96
CA THR A 80 -8.14 23.50 -13.13
C THR A 80 -7.90 24.21 -11.81
N ALA A 81 -8.65 23.84 -10.76
CA ALA A 81 -8.51 24.41 -9.44
C ALA A 81 -9.06 23.45 -8.37
N TYR A 82 -8.66 23.68 -7.14
CA TYR A 82 -9.22 23.03 -5.97
C TYR A 82 -9.74 24.06 -4.96
N GLY A 83 -10.83 23.70 -4.29
CA GLY A 83 -11.39 24.44 -3.17
C GLY A 83 -11.76 23.51 -2.04
N GLN A 84 -11.98 24.07 -0.84
CA GLN A 84 -12.47 23.35 0.32
C GLN A 84 -11.73 22.04 0.63
N VAL A 85 -10.40 22.08 0.57
CA VAL A 85 -9.57 20.92 0.94
C VAL A 85 -9.72 20.67 2.43
N ARG A 86 -10.05 19.43 2.81
CA ARG A 86 -10.24 19.04 4.20
C ARG A 86 -9.90 17.60 4.46
N GLU A 87 -9.37 17.35 5.62
CA GLU A 87 -9.24 16.01 6.16
C GLU A 87 -10.61 15.45 6.52
N SER A 88 -10.90 14.22 6.13
CA SER A 88 -12.12 13.49 6.46
C SER A 88 -11.89 12.50 7.60
N ALA A 89 -10.73 11.87 7.63
CA ALA A 89 -10.27 11.00 8.72
C ALA A 89 -8.76 10.81 8.63
N PHE A 90 -8.16 10.56 9.76
CA PHE A 90 -6.79 10.09 9.85
C PHE A 90 -6.77 8.76 10.61
N ARG A 91 -6.23 7.73 9.96
CA ARG A 91 -6.02 6.42 10.56
C ARG A 91 -4.52 6.24 10.73
N PRO A 92 -4.00 6.53 11.92
CA PRO A 92 -2.62 6.26 12.24
C PRO A 92 -2.37 4.75 12.21
N TRP A 93 -1.12 4.38 12.30
CA TRP A 93 -0.70 3.01 12.30
C TRP A 93 -1.43 2.19 13.39
N GLN A 94 -1.92 1.01 13.01
CA GLN A 94 -2.42 -0.04 13.88
C GLN A 94 -1.80 -1.35 13.43
N SER A 95 -1.87 -2.39 14.27
CA SER A 95 -1.20 -3.68 14.02
C SER A 95 -1.35 -4.24 12.60
N ASP A 96 -2.41 -3.85 11.88
CA ASP A 96 -2.76 -4.42 10.59
C ASP A 96 -2.96 -3.38 9.49
N ASN A 97 -2.64 -2.11 9.73
CA ASN A 97 -2.92 -1.05 8.78
C ASN A 97 -1.72 -0.17 8.49
N ILE A 98 -1.49 0.13 7.22
CA ILE A 98 -0.59 1.19 6.79
C ILE A 98 -1.23 2.53 7.17
N PRO A 99 -0.49 3.47 7.79
CA PRO A 99 -0.99 4.79 8.12
C PRO A 99 -1.60 5.49 6.92
N ARG A 100 -2.80 6.02 7.08
CA ARG A 100 -3.56 6.60 5.97
C ARG A 100 -4.33 7.84 6.41
N ARG A 101 -4.20 8.90 5.63
CA ARG A 101 -5.00 10.12 5.75
C ARG A 101 -6.03 10.15 4.65
N TYR A 102 -7.30 10.33 5.01
CA TYR A 102 -8.40 10.47 4.07
C TYR A 102 -8.78 11.94 3.96
N CYS A 103 -8.93 12.40 2.74
CA CYS A 103 -9.19 13.78 2.42
C CYS A 103 -10.34 13.92 1.42
N SER A 104 -10.91 15.12 1.37
CA SER A 104 -11.83 15.52 0.31
C SER A 104 -11.56 16.96 -0.11
N ALA A 105 -11.85 17.27 -1.38
CA ALA A 105 -11.78 18.61 -1.92
C ALA A 105 -12.86 18.82 -2.98
N GLU A 106 -13.14 20.06 -3.30
CA GLU A 106 -13.88 20.42 -4.49
C GLU A 106 -12.90 20.64 -5.64
N ALA A 107 -13.06 19.88 -6.72
CA ALA A 107 -12.26 20.02 -7.93
C ALA A 107 -13.08 20.74 -9.02
N MET A 108 -12.58 21.84 -9.51
CA MET A 108 -13.11 22.50 -10.70
C MET A 108 -12.55 21.81 -11.93
N ILE A 109 -13.42 21.30 -12.77
CA ILE A 109 -13.05 20.60 -14.00
C ILE A 109 -13.16 21.56 -15.19
N SER A 110 -12.36 21.31 -16.22
CA SER A 110 -12.34 22.14 -17.43
C SER A 110 -13.67 22.21 -18.22
N ASP A 111 -14.63 21.34 -17.90
CA ASP A 111 -16.01 21.40 -18.40
C ASP A 111 -16.89 22.41 -17.63
N GLY A 112 -16.31 23.18 -16.73
CA GLY A 112 -16.97 24.18 -15.89
C GLY A 112 -17.75 23.60 -14.71
N LYS A 113 -17.67 22.29 -14.45
CA LYS A 113 -18.37 21.65 -13.32
C LYS A 113 -17.45 21.51 -12.12
N VAL A 114 -18.00 21.79 -10.95
CA VAL A 114 -17.36 21.47 -9.68
C VAL A 114 -17.77 20.07 -9.26
N ARG A 115 -16.78 19.23 -8.93
CA ARG A 115 -17.01 17.85 -8.46
C ARG A 115 -16.22 17.60 -7.19
N THR A 116 -16.79 16.81 -6.30
CA THR A 116 -16.06 16.36 -5.13
C THR A 116 -15.00 15.34 -5.57
N VAL A 117 -13.77 15.52 -5.11
CA VAL A 117 -12.74 14.51 -5.16
C VAL A 117 -12.53 13.95 -3.75
N HIS A 118 -12.57 12.64 -3.61
CA HIS A 118 -12.16 11.92 -2.42
C HIS A 118 -10.80 11.30 -2.68
N PHE A 119 -9.91 11.37 -1.71
CA PHE A 119 -8.59 10.81 -1.87
C PHE A 119 -8.01 10.36 -0.53
N SER A 120 -7.05 9.46 -0.58
CA SER A 120 -6.29 9.05 0.57
C SER A 120 -4.79 9.07 0.27
N ILE A 121 -4.04 9.39 1.30
CA ILE A 121 -2.58 9.38 1.28
C ILE A 121 -2.14 8.26 2.20
N ALA A 122 -1.47 7.25 1.65
CA ALA A 122 -0.93 6.13 2.40
C ALA A 122 0.58 6.30 2.56
N GLU A 123 1.09 6.10 3.77
CA GLU A 123 2.51 6.01 4.01
C GLU A 123 3.07 4.79 3.28
N ASP A 124 4.24 4.90 2.70
CA ASP A 124 4.92 3.81 1.97
C ASP A 124 4.05 3.10 0.89
N GLY A 125 2.99 3.76 0.45
CA GLY A 125 2.10 3.28 -0.62
C GLY A 125 2.51 3.72 -2.03
N GLY A 126 3.66 4.35 -2.18
CA GLY A 126 4.19 4.79 -3.46
C GLY A 126 4.77 3.65 -4.30
N PHE A 127 5.45 4.00 -5.40
CA PHE A 127 6.05 3.01 -6.28
C PHE A 127 7.02 2.10 -5.53
N ALA A 128 6.79 0.79 -5.63
CA ALA A 128 7.57 -0.25 -4.93
C ALA A 128 7.67 -0.05 -3.40
N GLY A 129 6.67 0.58 -2.78
CA GLY A 129 6.67 0.85 -1.34
C GLY A 129 7.50 2.06 -0.93
N PHE A 130 8.03 2.83 -1.88
CA PHE A 130 8.79 4.04 -1.58
C PHE A 130 7.92 5.28 -1.66
N GLY A 131 7.97 6.10 -0.61
CA GLY A 131 7.20 7.33 -0.55
C GLY A 131 5.70 7.11 -0.41
N GLN A 132 4.95 8.18 -0.51
CA GLN A 132 3.52 8.16 -0.25
C GLN A 132 2.73 7.72 -1.48
N GLY A 133 1.79 6.81 -1.28
CA GLY A 133 0.78 6.47 -2.27
C GLY A 133 -0.41 7.41 -2.19
N VAL A 134 -0.93 7.82 -3.34
CA VAL A 134 -2.14 8.64 -3.43
C VAL A 134 -3.19 7.87 -4.22
N GLU A 135 -4.29 7.56 -3.57
CA GLU A 135 -5.49 6.98 -4.20
C GLU A 135 -6.56 8.05 -4.26
N TRP A 136 -7.23 8.20 -5.39
CA TRP A 136 -8.21 9.25 -5.57
C TRP A 136 -9.37 8.85 -6.48
N CYS A 137 -10.50 9.49 -6.29
CA CYS A 137 -11.69 9.31 -7.11
C CYS A 137 -12.46 10.62 -7.21
N VAL A 138 -12.79 11.04 -8.44
CA VAL A 138 -13.65 12.19 -8.72
C VAL A 138 -15.09 11.71 -8.90
N VAL A 139 -15.98 12.21 -8.07
CA VAL A 139 -17.41 11.82 -8.10
C VAL A 139 -18.01 12.14 -9.48
N GLY A 140 -18.58 11.12 -10.11
CA GLY A 140 -19.16 11.21 -11.45
C GLY A 140 -18.19 11.01 -12.60
N LEU A 141 -16.90 10.78 -12.33
CA LEU A 141 -15.87 10.44 -13.30
C LEU A 141 -15.14 9.12 -12.98
N ASP A 142 -15.69 8.30 -12.10
CA ASP A 142 -15.25 6.92 -11.85
C ASP A 142 -15.87 5.98 -12.89
N ARG A 143 -15.38 6.09 -14.14
CA ARG A 143 -15.96 5.38 -15.30
C ARG A 143 -15.63 3.90 -15.34
N ASP A 144 -14.53 3.51 -14.73
CA ASP A 144 -14.08 2.13 -14.59
C ASP A 144 -14.64 1.46 -13.33
N TRP A 145 -15.45 2.17 -12.57
CA TRP A 145 -16.12 1.68 -11.35
C TRP A 145 -15.18 1.16 -10.26
N ALA A 146 -13.93 1.58 -10.29
CA ALA A 146 -12.90 1.13 -9.34
C ALA A 146 -13.22 1.49 -7.88
N TYR A 147 -13.92 2.61 -7.67
CA TYR A 147 -14.25 3.12 -6.34
C TYR A 147 -15.76 3.17 -6.04
N ASN A 148 -16.53 2.46 -6.81
CA ASN A 148 -18.00 2.50 -6.78
C ASN A 148 -18.62 1.97 -5.46
N PRO A 149 -19.83 2.40 -5.07
CA PRO A 149 -20.61 3.48 -5.67
C PRO A 149 -20.11 4.87 -5.18
N ARG A 150 -20.13 5.84 -6.11
CA ARG A 150 -19.82 7.24 -5.80
C ARG A 150 -18.52 7.43 -4.99
N CYS A 151 -17.44 6.82 -5.42
CA CYS A 151 -16.15 6.88 -4.76
C CYS A 151 -16.14 6.35 -3.32
N LYS A 152 -17.01 5.40 -2.96
CA LYS A 152 -17.12 4.89 -1.59
C LYS A 152 -15.79 4.30 -1.10
N ALA A 153 -15.06 3.58 -1.95
CA ALA A 153 -13.80 2.95 -1.56
C ALA A 153 -12.65 3.95 -1.34
N ALA A 154 -12.77 5.19 -1.81
CA ALA A 154 -11.78 6.26 -1.56
C ALA A 154 -12.08 7.07 -0.28
N ARG A 155 -13.10 6.68 0.49
CA ARG A 155 -13.51 7.33 1.74
C ARG A 155 -13.17 6.47 2.95
N PRO A 156 -13.08 7.06 4.16
CA PRO A 156 -12.83 6.32 5.40
C PRO A 156 -13.93 5.32 5.75
#